data_5554dd5614273dabf07b57b2de21f195
#
_entry.id   5554dd5614273dabf07b57b2de21f195
#
_cell.length_a   1.000
_cell.length_b   1.000
_cell.length_c   1.000
_cell.angle_alpha   90.00
_cell.angle_beta   90.00
_cell.angle_gamma   90.00
#
_symmetry.space_group_name_H-M   'P 1'
#
loop_
_entity.id
_entity.type
_entity.pdbx_description
1 polymer ?
#
loop_
_entity_poly.entity_id
_entity_poly.type
_entity_poly.pdbx_seq_one_letter_code
_entity_poly.pdbx_strand_id
1 'polypeptide(L)'
;FKDNPEGYENRQWTHVIKPFTPPKSWKIYRSYDFGYAKPFSCGWWAVDHDGCMYRILEYYGCRKGEENVGLKITADQQFREIARMEDEHPWLKGKKIEGVADPAIWDTSRGESVAETAEKYRIFFERGDNKRIAGWMQLHYRLQFDENGYPMMYVFENCRDFIRTIPSLEYSTTNPGC
;
A
#
# COMPACT_ATOMS: atom_id res chain seq x y z
N PHE A 1 -1.74 5.11 -14.67
CA PHE A 1 -0.46 4.57 -14.17
C PHE A 1 0.44 4.21 -15.34
N LYS A 2 1.71 4.58 -15.29
CA LYS A 2 2.66 4.34 -16.36
C LYS A 2 3.90 3.64 -15.81
N ASP A 3 4.22 2.49 -16.35
CA ASP A 3 5.46 1.77 -16.14
C ASP A 3 6.34 1.94 -17.39
N ASN A 4 7.38 2.76 -17.28
CA ASN A 4 8.28 3.08 -18.39
C ASN A 4 9.74 2.86 -17.95
N PRO A 5 10.37 1.73 -18.34
CA PRO A 5 11.73 1.42 -17.93
C PRO A 5 12.78 2.47 -18.32
N GLU A 6 12.57 3.20 -19.41
CA GLU A 6 13.47 4.28 -19.84
C GLU A 6 13.53 5.44 -18.85
N GLY A 7 12.46 5.61 -18.06
CA GLY A 7 12.36 6.65 -17.04
C GLY A 7 12.81 6.23 -15.64
N TYR A 8 13.17 4.98 -15.39
CA TYR A 8 13.44 4.49 -14.03
C TYR A 8 14.58 5.21 -13.33
N GLU A 9 15.64 5.55 -14.04
CA GLU A 9 16.82 6.21 -13.47
C GLU A 9 16.60 7.71 -13.25
N ASN A 10 16.01 8.41 -14.23
CA ASN A 10 15.78 9.86 -14.15
C ASN A 10 14.43 10.24 -13.50
N ARG A 11 13.56 9.23 -13.23
CA ARG A 11 12.23 9.39 -12.60
C ARG A 11 11.26 10.27 -13.38
N GLN A 12 11.43 10.36 -14.69
CA GLN A 12 10.58 11.16 -15.58
C GLN A 12 9.70 10.27 -16.46
N TRP A 13 8.45 10.69 -16.62
CA TRP A 13 7.45 10.03 -17.46
C TRP A 13 7.19 8.57 -17.10
N THR A 14 7.41 8.24 -15.82
CA THR A 14 7.14 6.91 -15.25
C THR A 14 6.68 7.05 -13.80
N HIS A 15 5.89 6.09 -13.31
CA HIS A 15 5.57 5.95 -11.90
C HIS A 15 6.43 4.88 -11.21
N VAL A 16 7.03 3.97 -12.00
CA VAL A 16 7.92 2.93 -11.47
C VAL A 16 9.36 3.41 -11.54
N ILE A 17 10.09 3.23 -10.44
CA ILE A 17 11.47 3.69 -10.33
C ILE A 17 12.36 2.64 -9.64
N LYS A 18 13.66 2.78 -9.82
CA LYS A 18 14.64 1.98 -9.09
C LYS A 18 14.57 2.26 -7.59
N PRO A 19 14.66 1.23 -6.74
CA PRO A 19 14.71 1.40 -5.30
C PRO A 19 15.93 2.21 -4.87
N PHE A 20 15.73 3.01 -3.84
CA PHE A 20 16.81 3.68 -3.10
C PHE A 20 16.49 3.63 -1.61
N THR A 21 17.48 3.85 -0.74
CA THR A 21 17.24 3.94 0.69
C THR A 21 16.53 5.25 1.03
N PRO A 22 15.28 5.22 1.52
CA PRO A 22 14.58 6.45 1.91
C PRO A 22 15.39 7.22 2.97
N PRO A 23 15.55 8.55 2.82
CA PRO A 23 16.20 9.38 3.84
C PRO A 23 15.54 9.21 5.20
N LYS A 24 16.35 9.25 6.28
CA LYS A 24 15.84 9.05 7.65
C LYS A 24 14.81 10.09 8.08
N SER A 25 14.84 11.27 7.48
CA SER A 25 13.90 12.37 7.76
C SER A 25 12.53 12.20 7.13
N TRP A 26 12.37 11.28 6.18
CA TRP A 26 11.08 11.03 5.56
C TRP A 26 10.16 10.22 6.48
N LYS A 27 8.89 10.59 6.47
CA LYS A 27 7.87 9.85 7.21
C LYS A 27 7.52 8.54 6.51
N ILE A 28 7.27 7.51 7.32
CA ILE A 28 6.83 6.21 6.82
C ILE A 28 5.40 5.97 7.27
N TYR A 29 4.57 5.56 6.31
CA TYR A 29 3.18 5.17 6.54
C TYR A 29 2.96 3.72 6.13
N ARG A 30 2.00 3.08 6.76
CA ARG A 30 1.51 1.74 6.42
C ARG A 30 0.05 1.82 6.01
N SER A 31 -0.28 1.29 4.84
CA SER A 31 -1.66 1.06 4.43
C SER A 31 -1.99 -0.43 4.52
N TYR A 32 -3.18 -0.76 4.99
CA TYR A 32 -3.57 -2.15 5.17
C TYR A 32 -5.03 -2.37 4.76
N ASP A 33 -5.26 -3.41 4.00
CA ASP A 33 -6.57 -3.94 3.62
C ASP A 33 -6.61 -5.43 3.94
N PHE A 34 -7.53 -5.83 4.82
CA PHE A 34 -7.63 -7.21 5.28
C PHE A 34 -8.25 -8.11 4.21
N GLY A 35 -7.69 -9.30 4.07
CA GLY A 35 -8.25 -10.37 3.26
C GLY A 35 -7.89 -11.74 3.83
N TYR A 36 -8.76 -12.72 3.62
CA TYR A 36 -8.55 -14.13 3.95
C TYR A 36 -8.74 -15.00 2.71
N ALA A 37 -9.99 -15.12 2.23
CA ALA A 37 -10.31 -15.80 0.97
C ALA A 37 -9.95 -14.94 -0.25
N LYS A 38 -10.00 -13.61 -0.10
CA LYS A 38 -9.47 -12.63 -1.02
C LYS A 38 -8.08 -12.19 -0.56
N PRO A 39 -7.22 -11.70 -1.46
CA PRO A 39 -5.92 -11.20 -1.07
C PRO A 39 -6.01 -10.07 -0.05
N PHE A 40 -5.11 -10.08 0.94
CA PHE A 40 -4.85 -8.89 1.75
C PHE A 40 -3.74 -8.06 1.12
N SER A 41 -3.67 -6.80 1.48
CA SER A 41 -2.62 -5.90 1.01
C SER A 41 -2.07 -5.07 2.18
N CYS A 42 -0.77 -5.12 2.36
CA CYS A 42 -0.05 -4.19 3.21
C CYS A 42 1.00 -3.47 2.37
N GLY A 43 1.03 -2.15 2.42
CA GLY A 43 2.00 -1.35 1.70
C GLY A 43 2.67 -0.33 2.61
N TRP A 44 3.99 -0.17 2.47
CA TRP A 44 4.74 0.87 3.15
C TRP A 44 5.09 1.99 2.19
N TRP A 45 4.88 3.20 2.65
CA TRP A 45 4.99 4.43 1.90
C TRP A 45 5.96 5.38 2.59
N ALA A 46 6.98 5.82 1.88
CA ALA A 46 7.77 6.95 2.32
C ALA A 46 7.20 8.23 1.73
N VAL A 47 7.21 9.32 2.49
CA VAL A 47 6.72 10.63 2.04
C VAL A 47 7.83 11.65 2.28
N ASP A 48 8.22 12.34 1.21
CA ASP A 48 9.25 13.38 1.29
C ASP A 48 8.70 14.72 1.81
N HIS A 49 9.57 15.72 1.89
CA HIS A 49 9.20 17.03 2.41
C HIS A 49 8.25 17.82 1.50
N ASP A 50 8.19 17.47 0.22
CA ASP A 50 7.29 18.08 -0.76
C ASP A 50 5.94 17.35 -0.85
N GLY A 51 5.78 16.27 -0.09
CA GLY A 51 4.56 15.47 -0.06
C GLY A 51 4.47 14.42 -1.17
N CYS A 52 5.54 14.21 -1.94
CA CYS A 52 5.61 13.12 -2.90
C CYS A 52 5.66 11.78 -2.18
N MET A 53 4.86 10.82 -2.62
CA MET A 53 4.71 9.51 -2.02
C MET A 53 5.51 8.46 -2.80
N TYR A 54 6.17 7.58 -2.07
CA TYR A 54 6.93 6.47 -2.64
C TYR A 54 6.46 5.16 -2.00
N ARG A 55 5.83 4.28 -2.78
CA ARG A 55 5.56 2.92 -2.33
C ARG A 55 6.87 2.13 -2.35
N ILE A 56 7.41 1.87 -1.18
CA ILE A 56 8.77 1.32 -1.03
C ILE A 56 8.78 -0.19 -0.82
N LEU A 57 7.76 -0.73 -0.14
CA LEU A 57 7.63 -2.15 0.18
C LEU A 57 6.16 -2.55 0.13
N GLU A 58 5.95 -3.86 -0.04
CA GLU A 58 4.62 -4.47 0.03
C GLU A 58 4.67 -5.87 0.63
N TYR A 59 3.56 -6.26 1.25
CA TYR A 59 3.24 -7.62 1.63
C TYR A 59 1.84 -7.93 1.12
N TYR A 60 1.76 -8.74 0.08
CA TYR A 60 0.51 -9.02 -0.63
C TYR A 60 0.14 -10.48 -0.53
N GLY A 61 -1.07 -10.74 -0.05
CA GLY A 61 -1.55 -12.07 0.28
C GLY A 61 -2.31 -12.77 -0.83
N CYS A 62 -1.77 -12.80 -2.05
CA CYS A 62 -2.37 -13.51 -3.17
C CYS A 62 -1.67 -14.84 -3.42
N ARG A 63 -2.44 -15.88 -3.77
CA ARG A 63 -1.90 -17.16 -4.18
C ARG A 63 -1.21 -17.04 -5.52
N LYS A 64 0.02 -17.56 -5.61
CA LYS A 64 0.83 -17.47 -6.85
C LYS A 64 0.12 -18.17 -8.00
N GLY A 65 -0.03 -17.47 -9.12
CA GLY A 65 -0.66 -17.99 -10.34
C GLY A 65 -2.18 -17.98 -10.35
N GLU A 66 -2.83 -17.51 -9.27
CA GLU A 66 -4.28 -17.39 -9.19
C GLU A 66 -4.66 -15.92 -8.94
N GLU A 67 -5.45 -15.34 -9.82
CA GLU A 67 -5.92 -13.97 -9.65
C GLU A 67 -6.98 -13.88 -8.55
N ASN A 68 -6.86 -12.87 -7.70
CA ASN A 68 -7.85 -12.54 -6.67
C ASN A 68 -8.18 -13.68 -5.68
N VAL A 69 -7.23 -14.60 -5.45
CA VAL A 69 -7.34 -15.70 -4.47
C VAL A 69 -6.38 -15.47 -3.33
N GLY A 70 -6.92 -15.33 -2.12
CA GLY A 70 -6.14 -15.10 -0.91
C GLY A 70 -5.37 -16.33 -0.43
N LEU A 71 -4.31 -16.09 0.35
CA LEU A 71 -3.47 -17.14 0.94
C LEU A 71 -4.17 -17.93 2.06
N LYS A 72 -5.33 -17.46 2.54
CA LYS A 72 -6.08 -18.05 3.67
C LYS A 72 -5.26 -18.10 4.97
N ILE A 73 -4.43 -17.10 5.19
CA ILE A 73 -3.73 -16.91 6.46
C ILE A 73 -4.50 -15.95 7.37
N THR A 74 -4.45 -16.21 8.66
CA THR A 74 -5.21 -15.44 9.65
C THR A 74 -4.65 -14.04 9.84
N ALA A 75 -5.44 -13.14 10.42
CA ALA A 75 -4.97 -11.80 10.81
C ALA A 75 -3.74 -11.88 11.72
N ASP A 76 -3.72 -12.80 12.67
CA ASP A 76 -2.57 -13.05 13.56
C ASP A 76 -1.30 -13.35 12.77
N GLN A 77 -1.38 -14.24 11.79
CA GLN A 77 -0.23 -14.59 10.93
C GLN A 77 0.22 -13.40 10.06
N GLN A 78 -0.75 -12.62 9.54
CA GLN A 78 -0.44 -11.42 8.76
C GLN A 78 0.30 -10.38 9.60
N PHE A 79 -0.19 -10.07 10.81
CA PHE A 79 0.44 -9.06 11.66
C PHE A 79 1.75 -9.52 12.28
N ARG A 80 1.93 -10.79 12.54
CA ARG A 80 3.23 -11.35 12.93
C ARG A 80 4.28 -11.08 11.86
N GLU A 81 3.96 -11.30 10.60
CA GLU A 81 4.88 -11.03 9.49
C GLU A 81 5.09 -9.52 9.27
N ILE A 82 4.04 -8.70 9.34
CA ILE A 82 4.16 -7.24 9.26
C ILE A 82 5.09 -6.71 10.36
N ALA A 83 4.90 -7.15 11.61
CA ALA A 83 5.76 -6.77 12.73
C ALA A 83 7.22 -7.18 12.48
N ARG A 84 7.45 -8.42 12.01
CA ARG A 84 8.78 -8.90 11.65
C ARG A 84 9.44 -8.03 10.58
N MET A 85 8.71 -7.68 9.52
CA MET A 85 9.23 -6.81 8.46
C MET A 85 9.60 -5.42 8.99
N GLU A 86 8.77 -4.83 9.86
CA GLU A 86 9.03 -3.52 10.46
C GLU A 86 10.22 -3.53 11.43
N ASP A 87 10.44 -4.63 12.12
CA ASP A 87 11.56 -4.78 13.05
C ASP A 87 12.89 -5.07 12.35
N GLU A 88 12.87 -5.77 11.24
CA GLU A 88 14.08 -6.29 10.59
C GLU A 88 14.47 -5.51 9.31
N HIS A 89 13.51 -4.98 8.55
CA HIS A 89 13.84 -4.34 7.27
C HIS A 89 14.59 -3.02 7.47
N PRO A 90 15.75 -2.81 6.79
CA PRO A 90 16.59 -1.62 6.99
C PRO A 90 15.87 -0.27 6.78
N TRP A 91 14.87 -0.22 5.91
CA TRP A 91 14.11 1.01 5.63
C TRP A 91 13.02 1.30 6.67
N LEU A 92 12.61 0.30 7.44
CA LEU A 92 11.51 0.39 8.41
C LEU A 92 12.00 0.37 9.87
N LYS A 93 13.09 -0.34 10.13
CA LYS A 93 13.61 -0.57 11.48
C LYS A 93 13.82 0.74 12.25
N GLY A 94 13.25 0.81 13.44
CA GLY A 94 13.37 1.97 14.33
C GLY A 94 12.58 3.20 13.88
N LYS A 95 11.76 3.09 12.85
CA LYS A 95 10.89 4.17 12.39
C LYS A 95 9.57 4.19 13.17
N LYS A 96 9.05 5.39 13.41
CA LYS A 96 7.64 5.55 13.77
C LYS A 96 6.82 5.39 12.50
N ILE A 97 5.98 4.35 12.44
CA ILE A 97 5.13 4.05 11.29
C ILE A 97 3.67 4.33 11.66
N GLU A 98 3.05 5.25 10.96
CA GLU A 98 1.63 5.55 11.10
C GLU A 98 0.84 4.65 10.15
N GLY A 99 -0.23 4.02 10.65
CA GLY A 99 -1.03 3.06 9.89
C GLY A 99 -2.42 3.58 9.57
N VAL A 100 -2.91 3.28 8.37
CA VAL A 100 -4.29 3.51 7.93
C VAL A 100 -4.86 2.21 7.39
N ALA A 101 -6.09 1.88 7.77
CA ALA A 101 -6.76 0.68 7.28
C ALA A 101 -8.25 0.95 6.97
N ASP A 102 -8.84 0.06 6.17
CA ASP A 102 -10.28 0.07 5.93
C ASP A 102 -11.05 -0.06 7.25
N PRO A 103 -12.11 0.73 7.46
CA PRO A 103 -12.93 0.68 8.68
C PRO A 103 -13.49 -0.71 9.04
N ALA A 104 -13.60 -1.63 8.09
CA ALA A 104 -14.09 -2.98 8.33
C ALA A 104 -13.20 -3.79 9.30
N ILE A 105 -11.93 -3.44 9.47
CA ILE A 105 -11.05 -4.15 10.43
C ILE A 105 -11.45 -3.98 11.90
N TRP A 106 -12.32 -3.02 12.23
CA TRP A 106 -12.89 -2.80 13.57
C TRP A 106 -14.22 -3.51 13.80
N ASP A 107 -14.71 -4.31 12.83
CA ASP A 107 -15.92 -5.10 13.01
C ASP A 107 -15.72 -6.19 14.06
N THR A 108 -16.54 -6.16 15.11
CA THR A 108 -16.55 -7.15 16.22
C THR A 108 -17.71 -8.13 16.14
N SER A 109 -18.51 -8.10 15.08
CA SER A 109 -19.71 -8.94 14.95
C SER A 109 -19.42 -10.46 15.02
N ARG A 110 -18.16 -10.85 14.78
CA ARG A 110 -17.69 -12.24 14.79
C ARG A 110 -16.70 -12.54 15.93
N GLY A 111 -16.60 -11.67 16.93
CA GLY A 111 -15.67 -11.77 18.05
C GLY A 111 -14.58 -10.72 18.00
N GLU A 112 -13.34 -11.09 18.31
CA GLU A 112 -12.20 -10.19 18.26
C GLU A 112 -12.03 -9.58 16.86
N SER A 113 -11.89 -8.27 16.79
CA SER A 113 -11.67 -7.57 15.53
C SER A 113 -10.24 -7.77 15.00
N VAL A 114 -10.07 -7.54 13.69
CA VAL A 114 -8.75 -7.55 13.06
C VAL A 114 -7.85 -6.47 13.65
N ALA A 115 -8.41 -5.30 13.99
CA ALA A 115 -7.69 -4.21 14.64
C ALA A 115 -7.17 -4.61 16.04
N GLU A 116 -7.98 -5.27 16.87
CA GLU A 116 -7.55 -5.80 18.17
C GLU A 116 -6.43 -6.84 18.03
N THR A 117 -6.50 -7.68 17.00
CA THR A 117 -5.42 -8.62 16.69
C THR A 117 -4.12 -7.89 16.34
N ALA A 118 -4.18 -6.80 15.57
CA ALA A 118 -3.01 -5.98 15.22
C ALA A 118 -2.34 -5.36 16.46
N GLU A 119 -3.14 -4.88 17.41
CA GLU A 119 -2.65 -4.24 18.64
C GLU A 119 -1.78 -5.18 19.50
N LYS A 120 -2.02 -6.50 19.44
CA LYS A 120 -1.17 -7.51 20.11
C LYS A 120 0.29 -7.48 19.62
N TYR A 121 0.49 -7.03 18.39
CA TYR A 121 1.80 -6.84 17.76
C TYR A 121 2.30 -5.40 17.81
N ARG A 122 1.65 -4.53 18.60
CA ARG A 122 1.90 -3.08 18.66
C ARG A 122 1.74 -2.38 17.32
N ILE A 123 0.85 -2.89 16.50
CA ILE A 123 0.46 -2.31 15.22
C ILE A 123 -0.88 -1.62 15.41
N PHE A 124 -0.89 -0.31 15.16
CA PHE A 124 -2.07 0.53 15.34
C PHE A 124 -2.47 1.15 14.02
N PHE A 125 -3.77 1.29 13.81
CA PHE A 125 -4.33 1.89 12.62
C PHE A 125 -5.30 3.02 12.97
N GLU A 126 -5.30 4.03 12.12
CA GLU A 126 -6.39 4.99 12.02
C GLU A 126 -7.39 4.52 10.96
N ARG A 127 -8.64 4.93 11.10
CA ARG A 127 -9.69 4.62 10.12
C ARG A 127 -9.44 5.40 8.85
N GLY A 128 -9.32 4.70 7.74
CA GLY A 128 -9.27 5.31 6.41
C GLY A 128 -10.61 5.96 6.06
N ASP A 129 -10.54 7.05 5.28
CA ASP A 129 -11.74 7.57 4.62
C ASP A 129 -12.10 6.66 3.44
N ASN A 130 -13.24 5.98 3.54
CA ASN A 130 -13.71 5.05 2.52
C ASN A 130 -14.58 5.71 1.43
N LYS A 131 -14.54 7.04 1.31
CA LYS A 131 -15.15 7.76 0.20
C LYS A 131 -14.41 7.47 -1.10
N ARG A 132 -14.82 6.43 -1.79
CA ARG A 132 -14.14 5.89 -2.97
C ARG A 132 -13.88 6.93 -4.06
N ILE A 133 -14.87 7.76 -4.40
CA ILE A 133 -14.72 8.79 -5.45
C ILE A 133 -13.62 9.78 -5.09
N ALA A 134 -13.61 10.28 -3.84
CA ALA A 134 -12.58 11.21 -3.37
C ALA A 134 -11.19 10.55 -3.38
N GLY A 135 -11.09 9.29 -2.93
CA GLY A 135 -9.86 8.52 -2.96
C GLY A 135 -9.32 8.31 -4.39
N TRP A 136 -10.18 7.95 -5.33
CA TRP A 136 -9.81 7.83 -6.75
C TRP A 136 -9.32 9.14 -7.34
N MET A 137 -9.99 10.24 -7.05
CA MET A 137 -9.55 11.57 -7.52
C MET A 137 -8.17 11.92 -6.98
N GLN A 138 -7.91 11.65 -5.68
CA GLN A 138 -6.59 11.87 -5.08
C GLN A 138 -5.50 11.02 -5.75
N LEU A 139 -5.80 9.76 -6.03
CA LEU A 139 -4.87 8.89 -6.75
C LEU A 139 -4.58 9.44 -8.15
N HIS A 140 -5.62 9.83 -8.89
CA HIS A 140 -5.46 10.42 -10.22
C HIS A 140 -4.60 11.69 -10.20
N TYR A 141 -4.82 12.61 -9.27
CA TYR A 141 -4.01 13.82 -9.15
C TYR A 141 -2.54 13.50 -8.87
N ARG A 142 -2.26 12.53 -8.00
CA ARG A 142 -0.87 12.14 -7.69
C ARG A 142 -0.18 11.43 -8.84
N LEU A 143 -0.93 10.78 -9.72
CA LEU A 143 -0.41 10.10 -10.90
C LEU A 143 -0.26 11.04 -12.12
N GLN A 144 -0.74 12.28 -12.07
CA GLN A 144 -0.52 13.23 -13.15
C GLN A 144 0.94 13.65 -13.20
N PHE A 145 1.49 13.68 -14.40
CA PHE A 145 2.82 14.23 -14.63
C PHE A 145 2.73 15.75 -14.77
N ASP A 146 3.67 16.44 -14.18
CA ASP A 146 3.86 17.86 -14.44
C ASP A 146 4.47 18.09 -15.85
N GLU A 147 4.74 19.34 -16.20
CA GLU A 147 5.32 19.72 -17.50
C GLU A 147 6.72 19.11 -17.75
N ASN A 148 7.43 18.73 -16.69
CA ASN A 148 8.74 18.13 -16.72
C ASN A 148 8.70 16.59 -16.62
N GLY A 149 7.51 15.99 -16.50
CA GLY A 149 7.31 14.54 -16.41
C GLY A 149 7.44 13.95 -15.01
N TYR A 150 7.32 14.77 -13.95
CA TYR A 150 7.37 14.30 -12.56
C TYR A 150 5.96 14.15 -11.97
N PRO A 151 5.61 12.98 -11.41
CA PRO A 151 4.37 12.77 -10.67
C PRO A 151 4.58 13.03 -9.17
N MET A 152 3.48 13.04 -8.41
CA MET A 152 3.50 13.11 -6.95
C MET A 152 3.39 11.74 -6.27
N MET A 153 3.53 10.66 -7.03
CA MET A 153 3.53 9.30 -6.53
C MET A 153 4.42 8.39 -7.37
N TYR A 154 5.32 7.71 -6.70
CA TYR A 154 6.18 6.68 -7.27
C TYR A 154 5.99 5.32 -6.61
N VAL A 155 6.40 4.30 -7.32
CA VAL A 155 6.41 2.90 -6.85
C VAL A 155 7.78 2.30 -7.14
N PHE A 156 8.40 1.71 -6.14
CA PHE A 156 9.64 0.98 -6.34
C PHE A 156 9.38 -0.31 -7.14
N GLU A 157 10.27 -0.65 -8.06
CA GLU A 157 10.12 -1.82 -8.96
C GLU A 157 9.99 -3.17 -8.22
N ASN A 158 10.37 -3.22 -6.94
CA ASN A 158 10.17 -4.41 -6.10
C ASN A 158 8.71 -4.59 -5.64
N CYS A 159 7.87 -3.56 -5.72
CA CYS A 159 6.42 -3.63 -5.42
C CYS A 159 5.64 -4.20 -6.62
N ARG A 160 5.95 -5.44 -6.99
CA ARG A 160 5.47 -6.07 -8.22
C ARG A 160 3.98 -6.31 -8.25
N ASP A 161 3.39 -6.65 -7.12
CA ASP A 161 1.94 -6.89 -7.03
C ASP A 161 1.16 -5.60 -7.20
N PHE A 162 1.61 -4.50 -6.60
CA PHE A 162 1.00 -3.20 -6.81
C PHE A 162 1.10 -2.75 -8.28
N ILE A 163 2.29 -2.88 -8.88
CA ILE A 163 2.52 -2.53 -10.30
C ILE A 163 1.61 -3.34 -11.23
N ARG A 164 1.40 -4.62 -10.94
CA ARG A 164 0.53 -5.51 -11.71
C ARG A 164 -0.96 -5.20 -11.53
N THR A 165 -1.38 -4.88 -10.31
CA THR A 165 -2.81 -4.78 -9.96
C THR A 165 -3.41 -3.41 -10.21
N ILE A 166 -2.65 -2.33 -10.05
CA ILE A 166 -3.17 -0.96 -10.22
C ILE A 166 -3.74 -0.71 -11.64
N PRO A 167 -3.05 -1.10 -12.72
CA PRO A 167 -3.59 -0.88 -14.07
C PRO A 167 -4.85 -1.70 -14.39
N SER A 168 -5.11 -2.78 -13.64
CA SER A 168 -6.26 -3.66 -13.85
C SER A 168 -7.52 -3.24 -13.07
N LEU A 169 -7.43 -2.16 -12.30
CA LEU A 169 -8.60 -1.62 -11.58
C LEU A 169 -9.55 -0.96 -12.59
N GLU A 170 -10.73 -1.55 -12.74
CA GLU A 170 -11.80 -1.07 -13.61
C GLU A 170 -12.96 -0.53 -12.78
N TYR A 171 -13.71 0.43 -13.37
CA TYR A 171 -14.99 0.82 -12.79
C TYR A 171 -15.98 -0.34 -12.87
N SER A 172 -16.68 -0.59 -11.78
CA SER A 172 -17.78 -1.57 -11.79
C SER A 172 -18.86 -1.13 -12.78
N THR A 173 -19.17 -1.97 -13.76
CA THR A 173 -20.26 -1.73 -14.73
C THR A 173 -21.63 -1.87 -14.11
N THR A 174 -21.76 -2.59 -12.99
CA THR A 174 -23.01 -2.83 -12.25
C THR A 174 -23.26 -1.83 -11.14
N ASN A 175 -22.23 -1.14 -10.67
CA ASN A 175 -22.31 -0.13 -9.63
C ASN A 175 -21.29 0.99 -9.88
N PRO A 176 -21.65 2.03 -10.68
CA PRO A 176 -20.70 3.07 -11.12
C PRO A 176 -20.09 3.93 -10.00
N GLY A 177 -20.51 3.75 -8.75
CA GLY A 177 -19.94 4.38 -7.55
C GLY A 177 -19.06 3.43 -6.72
N CYS A 178 -18.81 2.22 -7.22
CA CYS A 178 -18.01 1.20 -6.56
C CYS A 178 -16.70 0.94 -7.29
#